data_c1d20c27709ad6cad80bf57fe2f78014
#
_entry.id   c1d20c27709ad6cad80bf57fe2f78014
#
_cell.length_a   1.000
_cell.length_b   1.000
_cell.length_c   1.000
_cell.angle_alpha   90.00
_cell.angle_beta   90.00
_cell.angle_gamma   90.00
#
_symmetry.space_group_name_H-M   'P 1'
#
loop_
_entity.id
_entity.type
_entity.pdbx_description
1 polymer ?
#
loop_
_entity_poly.entity_id
_entity_poly.type
_entity_poly.pdbx_seq_one_letter_code
_entity_poly.pdbx_strand_id
1 'polypeptide(L)'
;LVMCSINFPMLLAGFLITGISVGIGVPASWTYISESSEVNNRGRNICISQMSWGFGPMIILLLGMFFAPGGYLFGWVESIAHVIGGESIAGDALNVFSSRVVFFSLFVVAFIAWNMQRKLEESKEWTETRNAAKAKGEDTGLMHAFKLLFTNAKVVKTACFLAVIYLTWNLVASV
;
A
#
# COMPACT_ATOMS: atom_id res chain seq x y z
N LEU A 1 -3.62 -0.20 13.09
CA LEU A 1 -2.67 0.52 13.95
C LEU A 1 -2.89 2.03 13.86
N VAL A 2 -2.83 2.65 12.66
CA VAL A 2 -3.02 4.10 12.50
C VAL A 2 -4.37 4.57 13.06
N MET A 3 -5.46 3.89 12.71
CA MET A 3 -6.81 4.21 13.20
C MET A 3 -6.93 4.19 14.75
N CYS A 4 -6.23 3.26 15.38
CA CYS A 4 -6.26 3.07 16.85
C CYS A 4 -5.10 3.77 17.56
N SER A 5 -4.36 4.65 16.88
CA SER A 5 -3.24 5.34 17.50
C SER A 5 -3.72 6.32 18.58
N ILE A 6 -3.14 6.18 19.77
CA ILE A 6 -3.39 7.06 20.92
C ILE A 6 -2.20 8.01 21.11
N ASN A 7 -0.99 7.56 20.73
CA ASN A 7 0.25 8.29 20.91
C ASN A 7 1.01 8.43 19.59
N PHE A 8 1.84 9.50 19.49
CA PHE A 8 2.69 9.74 18.32
C PHE A 8 3.60 8.57 17.93
N PRO A 9 4.30 7.87 18.85
CA PRO A 9 5.12 6.71 18.51
C PRO A 9 4.32 5.58 17.86
N MET A 10 3.09 5.34 18.29
CA MET A 10 2.20 4.33 17.72
C MET A 10 1.73 4.71 16.32
N LEU A 11 1.48 5.99 16.08
CA LEU A 11 1.16 6.54 14.77
C LEU A 11 2.34 6.36 13.81
N LEU A 12 3.55 6.71 14.27
CA LEU A 12 4.78 6.57 13.51
C LEU A 12 5.05 5.10 13.13
N ALA A 13 4.89 4.18 14.08
CA ALA A 13 5.01 2.74 13.82
C ALA A 13 4.00 2.26 12.78
N GLY A 14 2.77 2.76 12.83
CA GLY A 14 1.74 2.47 11.82
C GLY A 14 2.14 2.93 10.42
N PHE A 15 2.67 4.14 10.28
CA PHE A 15 3.16 4.66 9.01
C PHE A 15 4.39 3.91 8.50
N LEU A 16 5.33 3.51 9.37
CA LEU A 16 6.48 2.69 8.98
C LEU A 16 6.04 1.33 8.41
N ILE A 17 5.11 0.65 9.07
CA ILE A 17 4.58 -0.62 8.57
C ILE A 17 3.87 -0.44 7.23
N THR A 18 3.09 0.63 7.08
CA THR A 18 2.42 0.96 5.81
C THR A 18 3.44 1.24 4.71
N GLY A 19 4.50 2.01 5.01
CA GLY A 19 5.58 2.31 4.06
C GLY A 19 6.30 1.04 3.59
N ILE A 20 6.61 0.12 4.49
CA ILE A 20 7.21 -1.18 4.15
C ILE A 20 6.25 -2.00 3.26
N SER A 21 4.97 -2.05 3.61
CA SER A 21 3.95 -2.75 2.82
C SER A 21 3.83 -2.22 1.40
N VAL A 22 3.80 -0.90 1.23
CA VAL A 22 3.78 -0.25 -0.08
C VAL A 22 5.06 -0.51 -0.85
N GLY A 23 6.22 -0.40 -0.18
CA GLY A 23 7.53 -0.63 -0.79
C GLY A 23 7.71 -2.05 -1.35
N ILE A 24 7.09 -3.04 -0.74
CA ILE A 24 7.09 -4.43 -1.23
C ILE A 24 5.98 -4.67 -2.25
N GLY A 25 4.79 -4.16 -2.00
CA GLY A 25 3.59 -4.45 -2.78
C GLY A 25 3.60 -3.85 -4.19
N VAL A 26 4.15 -2.65 -4.34
CA VAL A 26 4.15 -1.94 -5.63
C VAL A 26 5.02 -2.64 -6.69
N PRO A 27 6.31 -2.94 -6.42
CA PRO A 27 7.13 -3.67 -7.38
C PRO A 27 6.58 -5.08 -7.68
N ALA A 28 6.09 -5.79 -6.66
CA ALA A 28 5.49 -7.11 -6.84
C ALA A 28 4.26 -7.07 -7.77
N SER A 29 3.43 -6.04 -7.63
CA SER A 29 2.26 -5.86 -8.51
C SER A 29 2.66 -5.60 -9.97
N TRP A 30 3.68 -4.78 -10.19
CA TRP A 30 4.17 -4.51 -11.56
C TRP A 30 4.79 -5.73 -12.21
N THR A 31 5.58 -6.48 -11.46
CA THR A 31 6.15 -7.76 -11.92
C THR A 31 5.03 -8.71 -12.31
N TYR A 32 4.04 -8.90 -11.44
CA TYR A 32 2.89 -9.76 -11.71
C TYR A 32 2.14 -9.33 -12.99
N ILE A 33 1.85 -8.04 -13.16
CA ILE A 33 1.18 -7.52 -14.35
C ILE A 33 2.03 -7.77 -15.60
N SER A 34 3.34 -7.56 -15.52
CA SER A 34 4.24 -7.76 -16.66
C SER A 34 4.34 -9.23 -17.08
N GLU A 35 4.35 -10.15 -16.13
CA GLU A 35 4.43 -11.60 -16.37
C GLU A 35 3.09 -12.21 -16.82
N SER A 36 1.97 -11.71 -16.27
CA SER A 36 0.62 -12.20 -16.59
C SER A 36 0.05 -11.61 -17.88
N SER A 37 0.68 -10.57 -18.44
CA SER A 37 0.20 -9.89 -19.64
C SER A 37 0.82 -10.47 -20.90
N GLU A 38 0.01 -10.60 -21.95
CA GLU A 38 0.52 -10.89 -23.29
C GLU A 38 1.50 -9.82 -23.75
N VAL A 39 2.53 -10.22 -24.50
CA VAL A 39 3.61 -9.34 -24.97
C VAL A 39 3.09 -8.05 -25.62
N ASN A 40 2.05 -8.14 -26.45
CA ASN A 40 1.47 -7.00 -27.16
C ASN A 40 0.69 -6.04 -26.25
N ASN A 41 0.16 -6.52 -25.13
CA ASN A 41 -0.68 -5.75 -24.20
C ASN A 41 0.06 -5.32 -22.91
N ARG A 42 1.28 -5.79 -22.71
CA ARG A 42 2.09 -5.55 -21.49
C ARG A 42 2.23 -4.06 -21.17
N GLY A 43 2.61 -3.25 -22.16
CA GLY A 43 2.75 -1.80 -21.98
C GLY A 43 1.44 -1.12 -21.60
N ARG A 44 0.33 -1.47 -22.27
CA ARG A 44 -1.00 -0.94 -21.95
C ARG A 44 -1.44 -1.27 -20.53
N ASN A 45 -1.24 -2.51 -20.10
CA ASN A 45 -1.66 -2.95 -18.77
C ASN A 45 -0.84 -2.27 -17.65
N ILE A 46 0.46 -2.07 -17.87
CA ILE A 46 1.32 -1.31 -16.98
C ILE A 46 0.87 0.16 -16.89
N CYS A 47 0.55 0.78 -18.04
CA CYS A 47 0.04 2.16 -18.06
C CYS A 47 -1.29 2.30 -17.29
N ILE A 48 -2.22 1.37 -17.46
CA ILE A 48 -3.50 1.36 -16.71
C ILE A 48 -3.22 1.25 -15.20
N SER A 49 -2.30 0.38 -14.80
CA SER A 49 -1.89 0.23 -13.41
C SER A 49 -1.30 1.53 -12.84
N GLN A 50 -0.48 2.23 -13.63
CA GLN A 50 0.08 3.53 -13.24
C GLN A 50 -0.99 4.61 -13.10
N MET A 51 -1.96 4.67 -14.00
CA MET A 51 -3.09 5.59 -13.87
C MET A 51 -3.88 5.32 -12.58
N SER A 52 -4.07 4.06 -12.21
CA SER A 52 -4.75 3.67 -10.97
C SER A 52 -4.05 4.19 -9.72
N TRP A 53 -2.73 4.39 -9.75
CA TRP A 53 -1.96 5.01 -8.66
C TRP A 53 -2.44 6.44 -8.34
N GLY A 54 -2.81 7.23 -9.35
CA GLY A 54 -3.33 8.58 -9.16
C GLY A 54 -4.74 8.61 -8.54
N PHE A 55 -5.57 7.59 -8.79
CA PHE A 55 -6.92 7.52 -8.23
C PHE A 55 -6.95 7.27 -6.72
N GLY A 56 -5.95 6.58 -6.17
CA GLY A 56 -5.88 6.31 -4.73
C GLY A 56 -5.91 7.59 -3.87
N PRO A 57 -4.94 8.50 -4.01
CA PRO A 57 -4.95 9.78 -3.30
C PRO A 57 -6.21 10.61 -3.55
N MET A 58 -6.73 10.63 -4.78
CA MET A 58 -7.95 11.35 -5.12
C MET A 58 -9.16 10.83 -4.30
N ILE A 59 -9.32 9.52 -4.20
CA ILE A 59 -10.41 8.92 -3.41
C ILE A 59 -10.24 9.27 -1.93
N ILE A 60 -9.02 9.23 -1.39
CA ILE A 60 -8.74 9.58 0.01
C ILE A 60 -9.09 11.03 0.30
N LEU A 61 -8.71 11.95 -0.61
CA LEU A 61 -9.04 13.36 -0.47
C LEU A 61 -10.54 13.61 -0.54
N LEU A 62 -11.24 12.94 -1.45
CA LEU A 62 -12.70 13.02 -1.53
C LEU A 62 -13.36 12.49 -0.25
N LEU A 63 -12.94 11.34 0.25
CA LEU A 63 -13.46 10.81 1.52
C LEU A 63 -13.17 11.77 2.67
N GLY A 64 -11.95 12.32 2.74
CA GLY A 64 -11.60 13.35 3.73
C GLY A 64 -12.52 14.57 3.64
N MET A 65 -12.79 15.08 2.44
CA MET A 65 -13.67 16.19 2.22
C MET A 65 -15.13 15.89 2.64
N PHE A 66 -15.63 14.70 2.35
CA PHE A 66 -17.00 14.30 2.72
C PHE A 66 -17.19 14.13 4.22
N PHE A 67 -16.18 13.58 4.90
CA PHE A 67 -16.25 13.31 6.34
C PHE A 67 -15.67 14.44 7.21
N ALA A 68 -15.04 15.47 6.62
CA ALA A 68 -14.52 16.61 7.35
C ALA A 68 -15.64 17.46 7.97
N PRO A 69 -15.36 18.24 9.02
CA PRO A 69 -16.29 19.21 9.57
C PRO A 69 -16.84 20.14 8.50
N GLY A 70 -18.16 20.18 8.36
CA GLY A 70 -18.85 20.90 7.29
C GLY A 70 -19.00 20.14 5.98
N GLY A 71 -18.51 18.90 5.87
CA GLY A 71 -18.71 18.04 4.72
C GLY A 71 -20.10 17.41 4.67
N TYR A 72 -20.48 16.91 3.51
CA TYR A 72 -21.83 16.37 3.24
C TYR A 72 -22.23 15.21 4.14
N LEU A 73 -21.27 14.38 4.57
CA LEU A 73 -21.50 13.20 5.41
C LEU A 73 -21.10 13.44 6.88
N PHE A 74 -20.71 14.66 7.23
CA PHE A 74 -20.29 14.98 8.60
C PHE A 74 -21.42 14.76 9.62
N GLY A 75 -22.67 15.12 9.30
CA GLY A 75 -23.82 14.85 10.16
C GLY A 75 -24.05 13.35 10.45
N TRP A 76 -23.68 12.51 9.52
CA TRP A 76 -23.70 11.04 9.68
C TRP A 76 -22.60 10.57 10.65
N VAL A 77 -21.42 11.14 10.52
CA VAL A 77 -20.30 10.89 11.44
C VAL A 77 -20.63 11.34 12.86
N GLU A 78 -21.24 12.52 12.99
CA GLU A 78 -21.71 13.06 14.26
C GLU A 78 -22.75 12.15 14.92
N SER A 79 -23.76 11.69 14.15
CA SER A 79 -24.77 10.77 14.65
C SER A 79 -24.17 9.46 15.15
N ILE A 80 -23.21 8.88 14.43
CA ILE A 80 -22.51 7.65 14.84
C ILE A 80 -21.64 7.92 16.08
N ALA A 81 -20.95 9.06 16.13
CA ALA A 81 -20.14 9.43 17.27
C ALA A 81 -20.97 9.54 18.56
N HIS A 82 -22.14 10.16 18.48
CA HIS A 82 -23.07 10.28 19.61
C HIS A 82 -23.64 8.93 20.08
N VAL A 83 -23.90 8.00 19.13
CA VAL A 83 -24.37 6.65 19.48
C VAL A 83 -23.28 5.83 20.21
N ILE A 84 -22.01 5.97 19.81
CA ILE A 84 -20.90 5.19 20.38
C ILE A 84 -20.35 5.81 21.66
N GLY A 85 -20.24 7.13 21.73
CA GLY A 85 -19.54 7.82 22.81
C GLY A 85 -20.41 8.77 23.63
N GLY A 86 -21.73 8.85 23.36
CA GLY A 86 -22.66 9.75 24.03
C GLY A 86 -22.49 11.22 23.62
N GLU A 87 -23.31 12.09 24.20
CA GLU A 87 -23.33 13.54 23.90
C GLU A 87 -22.03 14.28 24.28
N SER A 88 -21.08 13.61 24.92
CA SER A 88 -19.83 14.21 25.38
C SER A 88 -18.78 14.35 24.27
N ILE A 89 -18.99 13.74 23.08
CA ILE A 89 -18.07 13.85 21.96
C ILE A 89 -18.40 15.11 21.16
N ALA A 90 -17.68 16.21 21.44
CA ALA A 90 -17.81 17.48 20.74
C ALA A 90 -16.43 18.08 20.42
N GLY A 91 -16.38 19.03 19.49
CA GLY A 91 -15.16 19.77 19.16
C GLY A 91 -14.04 18.88 18.62
N ASP A 92 -12.87 18.96 19.23
CA ASP A 92 -11.68 18.24 18.77
C ASP A 92 -11.83 16.70 18.80
N ALA A 93 -12.59 16.17 19.75
CA ALA A 93 -12.88 14.73 19.81
C ALA A 93 -13.68 14.25 18.59
N LEU A 94 -14.61 15.05 18.10
CA LEU A 94 -15.39 14.76 16.91
C LEU A 94 -14.52 14.82 15.64
N ASN A 95 -13.57 15.75 15.55
CA ASN A 95 -12.61 15.85 14.45
C ASN A 95 -11.69 14.62 14.41
N VAL A 96 -11.22 14.16 15.56
CA VAL A 96 -10.43 12.93 15.67
C VAL A 96 -11.26 11.70 15.26
N PHE A 97 -12.53 11.66 15.68
CA PHE A 97 -13.42 10.56 15.28
C PHE A 97 -13.68 10.55 13.77
N SER A 98 -13.91 11.72 13.16
CA SER A 98 -14.03 11.88 11.72
C SER A 98 -12.81 11.31 10.97
N SER A 99 -11.61 11.69 11.39
CA SER A 99 -10.36 11.16 10.82
C SER A 99 -10.27 9.62 10.95
N ARG A 100 -10.69 9.07 12.07
CA ARG A 100 -10.74 7.61 12.27
C ARG A 100 -11.72 6.91 11.33
N VAL A 101 -12.86 7.53 11.02
CA VAL A 101 -13.83 7.00 10.04
C VAL A 101 -13.23 6.94 8.63
N VAL A 102 -12.43 7.95 8.25
CA VAL A 102 -11.68 7.92 6.97
C VAL A 102 -10.71 6.73 6.94
N PHE A 103 -9.90 6.56 8.00
CA PHE A 103 -8.98 5.41 8.07
C PHE A 103 -9.69 4.06 8.13
N PHE A 104 -10.88 4.00 8.72
CA PHE A 104 -11.69 2.79 8.71
C PHE A 104 -12.19 2.45 7.30
N SER A 105 -12.65 3.44 6.54
CA SER A 105 -13.06 3.22 5.14
C SER A 105 -11.90 2.73 4.28
N LEU A 106 -10.69 3.26 4.49
CA LEU A 106 -9.48 2.74 3.84
C LEU A 106 -9.16 1.29 4.23
N PHE A 107 -9.36 0.94 5.50
CA PHE A 107 -9.20 -0.44 5.95
C PHE A 107 -10.18 -1.39 5.25
N VAL A 108 -11.45 -0.99 5.08
CA VAL A 108 -12.45 -1.78 4.34
C VAL A 108 -12.03 -1.98 2.88
N VAL A 109 -11.58 -0.92 2.20
CA VAL A 109 -11.07 -1.02 0.82
C VAL A 109 -9.86 -1.95 0.74
N ALA A 110 -8.91 -1.80 1.66
CA ALA A 110 -7.74 -2.68 1.71
C ALA A 110 -8.11 -4.15 1.98
N PHE A 111 -9.11 -4.39 2.83
CA PHE A 111 -9.61 -5.73 3.11
C PHE A 111 -10.27 -6.38 1.89
N ILE A 112 -11.05 -5.61 1.13
CA ILE A 112 -11.64 -6.07 -0.14
C ILE A 112 -10.52 -6.38 -1.15
N ALA A 113 -9.56 -5.48 -1.31
CA ALA A 113 -8.42 -5.70 -2.19
C ALA A 113 -7.61 -6.95 -1.81
N TRP A 114 -7.36 -7.16 -0.52
CA TRP A 114 -6.68 -8.36 -0.01
C TRP A 114 -7.46 -9.64 -0.33
N ASN A 115 -8.79 -9.64 -0.18
CA ASN A 115 -9.62 -10.78 -0.56
C ASN A 115 -9.58 -11.07 -2.07
N MET A 116 -9.50 -10.03 -2.90
CA MET A 116 -9.33 -10.20 -4.34
C MET A 116 -7.96 -10.76 -4.69
N GLN A 117 -6.89 -10.24 -4.04
CA GLN A 117 -5.52 -10.72 -4.26
C GLN A 117 -5.32 -12.19 -3.88
N ARG A 118 -5.99 -12.66 -2.83
CA ARG A 118 -5.93 -14.08 -2.44
C ARG A 118 -6.47 -15.06 -3.48
N LYS A 119 -7.27 -14.59 -4.44
CA LYS A 119 -7.83 -15.39 -5.53
C LYS A 119 -6.97 -15.36 -6.80
N LEU A 120 -5.91 -14.54 -6.81
CA LEU A 120 -4.99 -14.50 -7.95
C LEU A 120 -4.12 -15.76 -7.95
N GLU A 121 -3.98 -16.36 -9.11
CA GLU A 121 -3.05 -17.47 -9.32
C GLU A 121 -1.63 -16.93 -9.40
N GLU A 122 -0.65 -17.72 -8.97
CA GLU A 122 0.77 -17.37 -9.12
C GLU A 122 1.13 -17.28 -10.62
N SER A 123 2.03 -16.37 -10.98
CA SER A 123 2.47 -16.25 -12.37
C SER A 123 3.13 -17.55 -12.86
N LYS A 124 2.90 -17.89 -14.11
CA LYS A 124 3.47 -19.11 -14.71
C LYS A 124 4.99 -19.07 -14.73
N GLU A 125 5.56 -17.92 -15.10
CA GLU A 125 7.03 -17.73 -15.16
C GLU A 125 7.67 -17.93 -13.77
N TRP A 126 7.03 -17.41 -12.71
CA TRP A 126 7.52 -17.59 -11.34
C TRP A 126 7.44 -19.05 -10.90
N THR A 127 6.34 -19.73 -11.20
CA THR A 127 6.13 -21.15 -10.85
C THR A 127 7.13 -22.05 -11.56
N GLU A 128 7.39 -21.81 -12.85
CA GLU A 128 8.38 -22.54 -13.64
C GLU A 128 9.80 -22.32 -13.10
N THR A 129 10.19 -21.07 -12.86
CA THR A 129 11.50 -20.71 -12.30
C THR A 129 11.73 -21.35 -10.94
N ARG A 130 10.72 -21.30 -10.05
CA ARG A 130 10.77 -21.92 -8.73
C ARG A 130 10.92 -23.45 -8.80
N ASN A 131 10.18 -24.08 -9.71
CA ASN A 131 10.25 -25.53 -9.90
C ASN A 131 11.60 -25.95 -10.48
N ALA A 132 12.15 -25.18 -11.43
CA ALA A 132 13.49 -25.40 -11.98
C ALA A 132 14.59 -25.25 -10.90
N ALA A 133 14.51 -24.22 -10.04
CA ALA A 133 15.43 -24.03 -8.93
C ALA A 133 15.35 -25.18 -7.91
N LYS A 134 14.14 -25.60 -7.56
CA LYS A 134 13.94 -26.77 -6.68
C LYS A 134 14.51 -28.07 -7.27
N ALA A 135 14.35 -28.28 -8.57
CA ALA A 135 14.89 -29.46 -9.26
C ALA A 135 16.43 -29.48 -9.24
N LYS A 136 17.08 -28.31 -9.19
CA LYS A 136 18.52 -28.15 -9.05
C LYS A 136 19.02 -28.24 -7.60
N GLY A 137 18.11 -28.37 -6.61
CA GLY A 137 18.45 -28.37 -5.19
C GLY A 137 18.87 -27.00 -4.65
N GLU A 138 18.57 -25.93 -5.36
CA GLU A 138 18.86 -24.57 -4.92
C GLU A 138 17.88 -24.16 -3.81
N ASP A 139 18.41 -23.48 -2.78
CA ASP A 139 17.55 -22.92 -1.72
C ASP A 139 16.78 -21.73 -2.26
N THR A 140 15.46 -21.86 -2.37
CA THR A 140 14.55 -20.82 -2.84
C THR A 140 14.02 -19.92 -1.71
N GLY A 141 14.64 -20.00 -0.53
CA GLY A 141 14.26 -19.21 0.65
C GLY A 141 14.55 -17.72 0.49
N LEU A 142 13.76 -16.89 1.18
CA LEU A 142 13.96 -15.44 1.22
C LEU A 142 15.38 -15.06 1.65
N MET A 143 15.96 -15.80 2.61
CA MET A 143 17.31 -15.56 3.10
C MET A 143 18.37 -15.77 2.02
N HIS A 144 18.19 -16.78 1.15
CA HIS A 144 19.07 -17.02 0.01
C HIS A 144 18.95 -15.90 -1.03
N ALA A 145 17.74 -15.42 -1.32
CA ALA A 145 17.53 -14.30 -2.22
C ALA A 145 18.18 -13.01 -1.70
N PHE A 146 18.06 -12.71 -0.40
CA PHE A 146 18.77 -11.61 0.24
C PHE A 146 20.30 -11.78 0.14
N LYS A 147 20.84 -12.95 0.41
CA LYS A 147 22.26 -13.22 0.30
C LYS A 147 22.79 -13.00 -1.12
N LEU A 148 22.06 -13.47 -2.13
CA LEU A 148 22.40 -13.24 -3.54
C LEU A 148 22.40 -11.75 -3.91
N LEU A 149 21.41 -11.00 -3.42
CA LEU A 149 21.31 -9.55 -3.65
C LEU A 149 22.53 -8.83 -3.10
N PHE A 150 23.01 -9.15 -1.90
CA PHE A 150 24.14 -8.49 -1.26
C PHE A 150 25.52 -9.04 -1.69
N THR A 151 25.57 -10.26 -2.26
CA THR A 151 26.82 -10.86 -2.72
C THR A 151 27.33 -10.23 -4.02
N ASN A 152 26.42 -9.77 -4.88
CA ASN A 152 26.81 -9.18 -6.17
C ASN A 152 26.95 -7.67 -6.07
N ALA A 153 28.20 -7.19 -6.01
CA ALA A 153 28.52 -5.75 -5.89
C ALA A 153 27.88 -4.89 -6.99
N LYS A 154 27.70 -5.41 -8.22
CA LYS A 154 27.02 -4.67 -9.31
C LYS A 154 25.54 -4.48 -8.99
N VAL A 155 24.88 -5.53 -8.49
CA VAL A 155 23.46 -5.46 -8.13
C VAL A 155 23.24 -4.51 -6.97
N VAL A 156 24.09 -4.58 -5.93
CA VAL A 156 24.04 -3.66 -4.79
C VAL A 156 24.21 -2.20 -5.25
N LYS A 157 25.23 -1.92 -6.08
CA LYS A 157 25.47 -0.57 -6.60
C LYS A 157 24.28 -0.04 -7.39
N THR A 158 23.70 -0.86 -8.26
CA THR A 158 22.51 -0.49 -9.04
C THR A 158 21.29 -0.27 -8.14
N ALA A 159 21.07 -1.14 -7.15
CA ALA A 159 19.99 -1.01 -6.19
C ALA A 159 20.12 0.27 -5.34
N CYS A 160 21.32 0.58 -4.84
CA CYS A 160 21.59 1.82 -4.12
C CYS A 160 21.36 3.06 -4.99
N PHE A 161 21.82 3.03 -6.24
CA PHE A 161 21.59 4.14 -7.18
C PHE A 161 20.11 4.39 -7.44
N LEU A 162 19.34 3.32 -7.71
CA LEU A 162 17.89 3.42 -7.90
C LEU A 162 17.17 3.89 -6.62
N ALA A 163 17.60 3.42 -5.44
CA ALA A 163 17.05 3.85 -4.17
C ALA A 163 17.26 5.36 -3.95
N VAL A 164 18.45 5.90 -4.26
CA VAL A 164 18.74 7.34 -4.14
C VAL A 164 17.86 8.14 -5.11
N ILE A 165 17.73 7.72 -6.37
CA ILE A 165 16.83 8.38 -7.34
C ILE A 165 15.39 8.38 -6.82
N TYR A 166 14.91 7.23 -6.36
CA TYR A 166 13.53 7.11 -5.87
C TYR A 166 13.28 7.95 -4.61
N LEU A 167 14.26 8.01 -3.72
CA LEU A 167 14.20 8.84 -2.52
C LEU A 167 14.16 10.32 -2.88
N THR A 168 15.03 10.77 -3.81
CA THR A 168 15.05 12.14 -4.31
C THR A 168 13.74 12.51 -4.98
N TRP A 169 13.19 11.61 -5.81
CA TRP A 169 11.89 11.81 -6.45
C TRP A 169 10.77 12.01 -5.42
N ASN A 170 10.70 11.16 -4.40
CA ASN A 170 9.68 11.27 -3.36
C ASN A 170 9.83 12.57 -2.55
N LEU A 171 11.06 13.01 -2.24
CA LEU A 171 11.29 14.27 -1.56
C LEU A 171 10.80 15.47 -2.38
N VAL A 172 11.07 15.48 -3.68
CA VAL A 172 10.60 16.56 -4.58
C VAL A 172 9.09 16.51 -4.77
N ALA A 173 8.50 15.33 -4.87
CA ALA A 173 7.05 15.18 -5.07
C ALA A 173 6.22 15.49 -3.81
N SER A 174 6.84 15.52 -2.63
CA SER A 174 6.18 15.80 -1.34
C SER A 174 6.21 17.28 -0.94
N VAL A 175 6.90 18.13 -1.71
CA VAL A 175 6.95 19.59 -1.54
C VAL A 175 5.90 20.25 -2.42
#